data_faeec5aedcdf1ee93245b9182d6f4640
#
_entry.id   faeec5aedcdf1ee93245b9182d6f4640
#
_cell.length_a   1.000
_cell.length_b   1.000
_cell.length_c   1.000
_cell.angle_alpha   90.00
_cell.angle_beta   90.00
_cell.angle_gamma   90.00
#
_symmetry.space_group_name_H-M   'P 1'
#
loop_
_entity.id
_entity.type
_entity.pdbx_description
1 polymer ?
#
loop_
_entity_poly.entity_id
_entity_poly.type
_entity_poly.pdbx_seq_one_letter_code
_entity_poly.pdbx_strand_id
1 'polypeptide(L)'
;MNEADFPEDTTFGVIGICGANCNLVARILKDRGFDVIGTDMSSGDDCRFKKSLEGYDIEVFYESHPEEFFEKADYIIPPISLPKTAEVFDIIQEKNIPVLEVNDIIDIFKVNKPVFGITGTNGKTTTTTLLKKIAYDNNIAPVEHNLEKMQGNAEYIPILQSRLNGDVGILEVGTFGVPGTIERIVGNSELTSGLITNITPDHLNDLGGFMEYAHVKAEFIKGLAGKQLIVNGQDPTIMGLLRELNFEGEIITFGVDEMPVGVASKECVCGKTIDVKEIISGSGYYLCECGLTTPQLDYIATNINLKNRTFELHTPDEKLEVKMLLEGIHNVYNVVGVIVAAHEFLKLPYDKILESIATFGGVSGRMEKVATIGEKDVVVDFAHNPAGVETVLREFKKLYGDITTVITISSESGAEGDLEIFNKVLEFSKYIVPASSASQKIANDKISERPELKEKIILDHGVDDFVKKGTLGATFDEVQEGINQALNLDCNMIIAIGEAATKFKKCVNNL
;
A
#
# COMPACT_ATOMS: atom_id res chain seq x y z
N MET A 1 29.53 0.11 16.92
CA MET A 1 28.83 -0.26 18.17
C MET A 1 27.85 -1.37 17.83
N ASN A 2 27.75 -2.39 18.68
CA ASN A 2 26.82 -3.51 18.49
C ASN A 2 25.90 -3.59 19.72
N GLU A 3 24.79 -4.32 19.58
CA GLU A 3 23.81 -4.50 20.67
C GLU A 3 24.44 -5.01 21.97
N ALA A 4 25.40 -5.92 21.86
CA ALA A 4 26.13 -6.48 23.02
C ALA A 4 27.11 -5.50 23.73
N ASP A 5 27.33 -4.32 23.17
CA ASP A 5 28.19 -3.30 23.77
C ASP A 5 27.43 -2.49 24.86
N PHE A 6 26.11 -2.64 24.96
CA PHE A 6 25.30 -2.00 26.01
C PHE A 6 25.11 -2.89 27.22
N PRO A 7 25.33 -2.38 28.43
CA PRO A 7 24.93 -3.05 29.67
C PRO A 7 23.44 -3.36 29.70
N GLU A 8 23.05 -4.44 30.38
CA GLU A 8 21.62 -4.84 30.46
C GLU A 8 20.75 -3.80 31.20
N ASP A 9 21.32 -2.99 32.08
CA ASP A 9 20.68 -1.93 32.84
C ASP A 9 20.70 -0.56 32.11
N THR A 10 21.06 -0.51 30.82
CA THR A 10 21.07 0.72 30.04
C THR A 10 19.68 1.28 29.87
N THR A 11 19.49 2.55 30.19
CA THR A 11 18.24 3.31 29.95
C THR A 11 18.37 4.21 28.75
N PHE A 12 17.49 4.00 27.76
CA PHE A 12 17.41 4.84 26.56
C PHE A 12 16.30 5.90 26.73
N GLY A 13 16.67 7.17 26.54
CA GLY A 13 15.75 8.30 26.52
C GLY A 13 15.32 8.61 25.06
N VAL A 14 14.04 8.48 24.75
CA VAL A 14 13.51 8.73 23.40
C VAL A 14 12.73 10.04 23.38
N ILE A 15 13.23 11.02 22.63
CA ILE A 15 12.56 12.31 22.41
C ILE A 15 11.60 12.19 21.24
N GLY A 16 10.40 12.80 21.35
CA GLY A 16 9.37 12.75 20.31
C GLY A 16 8.73 11.37 20.17
N ILE A 17 8.51 10.67 21.28
CA ILE A 17 8.03 9.27 21.32
C ILE A 17 6.62 9.12 20.72
N CYS A 18 5.84 10.19 20.61
CA CYS A 18 4.54 10.21 19.93
C CYS A 18 4.63 10.20 18.40
N GLY A 19 5.84 10.44 17.86
CA GLY A 19 6.13 10.34 16.42
C GLY A 19 6.38 8.89 15.98
N ALA A 20 6.04 8.56 14.73
CA ALA A 20 6.08 7.18 14.21
C ALA A 20 7.44 6.49 14.38
N ASN A 21 8.55 7.14 13.99
CA ASN A 21 9.87 6.54 14.04
C ASN A 21 10.34 6.32 15.48
N CYS A 22 10.20 7.34 16.33
CA CYS A 22 10.60 7.26 17.74
C CYS A 22 9.75 6.25 18.52
N ASN A 23 8.48 6.14 18.21
CA ASN A 23 7.61 5.10 18.75
C ASN A 23 8.13 3.68 18.44
N LEU A 24 8.48 3.42 17.18
CA LEU A 24 9.03 2.12 16.79
C LEU A 24 10.38 1.86 17.42
N VAL A 25 11.26 2.87 17.48
CA VAL A 25 12.57 2.77 18.17
C VAL A 25 12.38 2.40 19.63
N ALA A 26 11.50 3.08 20.36
CA ALA A 26 11.24 2.77 21.76
C ALA A 26 10.79 1.31 21.97
N ARG A 27 9.91 0.82 21.09
CA ARG A 27 9.43 -0.56 21.12
C ARG A 27 10.52 -1.58 20.78
N ILE A 28 11.38 -1.29 19.78
CA ILE A 28 12.52 -2.13 19.44
C ILE A 28 13.44 -2.30 20.65
N LEU A 29 13.76 -1.22 21.34
CA LEU A 29 14.62 -1.26 22.53
C LEU A 29 13.99 -2.07 23.67
N LYS A 30 12.70 -1.88 23.93
CA LYS A 30 11.95 -2.71 24.92
C LYS A 30 11.91 -4.18 24.51
N ASP A 31 11.69 -4.48 23.20
CA ASP A 31 11.70 -5.84 22.66
C ASP A 31 13.07 -6.53 22.83
N ARG A 32 14.15 -5.74 22.93
CA ARG A 32 15.53 -6.22 23.21
C ARG A 32 15.87 -6.28 24.70
N GLY A 33 14.93 -5.90 25.58
CA GLY A 33 15.07 -6.01 27.03
C GLY A 33 15.69 -4.79 27.72
N PHE A 34 15.90 -3.67 27.02
CA PHE A 34 16.42 -2.45 27.58
C PHE A 34 15.35 -1.61 28.30
N ASP A 35 15.77 -0.77 29.22
CA ASP A 35 14.90 0.23 29.81
C ASP A 35 14.74 1.43 28.87
N VAL A 36 13.51 1.92 28.78
CA VAL A 36 13.16 3.04 27.90
C VAL A 36 12.29 4.03 28.66
N ILE A 37 12.65 5.30 28.55
CA ILE A 37 11.81 6.44 28.96
C ILE A 37 11.58 7.33 27.75
N GLY A 38 10.45 8.02 27.71
CA GLY A 38 10.08 8.86 26.57
C GLY A 38 9.69 10.27 26.96
N THR A 39 9.89 11.21 26.04
CA THR A 39 9.29 12.54 26.15
C THR A 39 8.67 12.99 24.85
N ASP A 40 7.64 13.85 24.95
CA ASP A 40 7.01 14.48 23.79
C ASP A 40 6.42 15.85 24.19
N MET A 41 6.44 16.80 23.26
CA MET A 41 5.80 18.11 23.47
C MET A 41 4.28 18.07 23.29
N SER A 42 3.75 16.99 22.72
CA SER A 42 2.31 16.75 22.64
C SER A 42 1.74 16.41 24.02
N SER A 43 0.45 16.74 24.24
CA SER A 43 -0.27 16.22 25.39
C SER A 43 -0.47 14.70 25.28
N GLY A 44 -0.73 14.04 26.41
CA GLY A 44 -1.00 12.60 26.40
C GLY A 44 -2.24 12.21 25.57
N ASP A 45 -3.18 13.14 25.39
CA ASP A 45 -4.39 12.93 24.58
C ASP A 45 -4.13 13.16 23.09
N ASP A 46 -3.17 14.03 22.74
CA ASP A 46 -2.76 14.33 21.37
C ASP A 46 -1.64 13.40 20.86
N CYS A 47 -1.13 12.49 21.69
CA CYS A 47 -0.10 11.52 21.32
C CYS A 47 -0.66 10.53 20.31
N ARG A 48 -0.36 10.77 19.03
CA ARG A 48 -0.98 10.09 17.89
C ARG A 48 -0.89 8.57 17.93
N PHE A 49 0.23 8.03 18.43
CA PHE A 49 0.49 6.61 18.45
C PHE A 49 0.56 6.02 19.86
N LYS A 50 -0.07 6.66 20.85
CA LYS A 50 -0.10 6.22 22.26
C LYS A 50 -0.52 4.75 22.41
N LYS A 51 -1.55 4.33 21.67
CA LYS A 51 -2.05 2.95 21.68
C LYS A 51 -0.99 1.89 21.36
N SER A 52 -0.03 2.20 20.50
CA SER A 52 1.01 1.23 20.12
C SER A 52 2.10 1.08 21.19
N LEU A 53 2.13 1.97 22.20
CA LEU A 53 2.99 1.88 23.38
C LEU A 53 2.31 1.14 24.53
N GLU A 54 0.99 0.91 24.44
CA GLU A 54 0.27 0.15 25.47
C GLU A 54 0.84 -1.28 25.58
N GLY A 55 1.14 -1.71 26.80
CA GLY A 55 1.76 -3.02 27.05
C GLY A 55 3.31 -3.01 27.07
N TYR A 56 3.95 -1.91 26.65
CA TYR A 56 5.35 -1.65 26.89
C TYR A 56 5.49 -0.83 28.18
N ASP A 57 6.26 -1.27 29.12
CA ASP A 57 6.55 -0.53 30.37
C ASP A 57 7.50 0.64 30.06
N ILE A 58 6.93 1.77 29.61
CA ILE A 58 7.64 2.99 29.21
C ILE A 58 7.04 4.18 29.98
N GLU A 59 7.84 4.82 30.81
CA GLU A 59 7.48 6.11 31.42
C GLU A 59 7.56 7.22 30.36
N VAL A 60 6.50 8.00 30.17
CA VAL A 60 6.45 9.07 29.18
C VAL A 60 6.12 10.42 29.82
N PHE A 61 7.01 11.40 29.62
CA PHE A 61 6.82 12.78 30.02
C PHE A 61 6.19 13.57 28.87
N TYR A 62 4.99 14.08 29.07
CA TYR A 62 4.26 14.86 28.06
C TYR A 62 4.43 16.36 28.29
N GLU A 63 4.26 17.17 27.23
CA GLU A 63 4.28 18.65 27.24
C GLU A 63 5.59 19.27 27.74
N SER A 64 6.65 18.46 27.91
CA SER A 64 7.94 18.93 28.43
C SER A 64 9.08 17.94 28.19
N HIS A 65 10.31 18.43 28.37
CA HIS A 65 11.51 17.65 28.52
C HIS A 65 12.09 17.93 29.91
N PRO A 66 11.60 17.27 31.00
CA PRO A 66 12.02 17.56 32.36
C PRO A 66 13.44 17.13 32.64
N GLU A 67 14.09 17.75 33.63
CA GLU A 67 15.46 17.42 34.01
C GLU A 67 15.64 15.95 34.40
N GLU A 68 14.64 15.40 35.08
CA GLU A 68 14.59 13.97 35.49
C GLU A 68 14.75 13.01 34.31
N PHE A 69 14.21 13.35 33.14
CA PHE A 69 14.39 12.55 31.92
C PHE A 69 15.85 12.43 31.52
N PHE A 70 16.59 13.55 31.55
CA PHE A 70 18.01 13.57 31.20
C PHE A 70 18.90 12.95 32.29
N GLU A 71 18.47 12.92 33.53
CA GLU A 71 19.20 12.29 34.63
C GLU A 71 19.08 10.76 34.61
N LYS A 72 17.95 10.24 34.10
CA LYS A 72 17.73 8.79 34.02
C LYS A 72 18.31 8.17 32.75
N ALA A 73 18.51 8.95 31.67
CA ALA A 73 18.90 8.42 30.36
C ALA A 73 20.44 8.26 30.26
N ASP A 74 20.93 7.07 29.92
CA ASP A 74 22.30 6.82 29.52
C ASP A 74 22.59 7.24 28.07
N TYR A 75 21.61 7.13 27.21
CA TYR A 75 21.66 7.53 25.80
C TYR A 75 20.37 8.26 25.42
N ILE A 76 20.49 9.28 24.55
CA ILE A 76 19.34 10.00 24.02
C ILE A 76 19.15 9.68 22.52
N ILE A 77 17.90 9.46 22.12
CA ILE A 77 17.51 9.25 20.73
C ILE A 77 16.50 10.32 20.32
N PRO A 78 16.93 11.35 19.56
CA PRO A 78 16.05 12.39 19.07
C PRO A 78 15.33 11.98 17.77
N PRO A 79 14.18 12.57 17.43
CA PRO A 79 13.53 12.35 16.15
C PRO A 79 14.36 12.91 15.00
N ILE A 80 14.30 12.25 13.85
CA ILE A 80 15.03 12.66 12.61
C ILE A 80 14.69 14.10 12.20
N SER A 81 13.46 14.54 12.46
CA SER A 81 12.97 15.88 12.10
C SER A 81 13.43 16.98 13.05
N LEU A 82 14.06 16.67 14.18
CA LEU A 82 14.47 17.67 15.17
C LEU A 82 15.76 18.37 14.71
N PRO A 83 15.73 19.70 14.48
CA PRO A 83 16.95 20.43 14.13
C PRO A 83 18.01 20.35 15.21
N LYS A 84 19.28 20.14 14.83
CA LYS A 84 20.40 20.09 15.78
C LYS A 84 20.65 21.44 16.53
N THR A 85 19.95 22.48 16.14
CA THR A 85 19.93 23.81 16.79
C THR A 85 18.83 23.94 17.83
N ALA A 86 18.03 22.90 18.10
CA ALA A 86 16.99 22.94 19.12
C ALA A 86 17.62 22.97 20.53
N GLU A 87 17.03 23.77 21.44
CA GLU A 87 17.52 24.00 22.81
C GLU A 87 17.78 22.69 23.60
N VAL A 88 17.05 21.64 23.29
CA VAL A 88 17.25 20.32 23.93
C VAL A 88 18.65 19.75 23.72
N PHE A 89 19.31 20.08 22.60
CA PHE A 89 20.69 19.65 22.36
C PHE A 89 21.71 20.37 23.25
N ASP A 90 21.42 21.61 23.67
CA ASP A 90 22.29 22.34 24.64
C ASP A 90 22.27 21.62 25.99
N ILE A 91 21.08 21.14 26.45
CA ILE A 91 20.96 20.35 27.68
C ILE A 91 21.71 19.02 27.58
N ILE A 92 21.54 18.30 26.45
CA ILE A 92 22.23 17.02 26.20
C ILE A 92 23.75 17.21 26.23
N GLN A 93 24.24 18.29 25.62
CA GLN A 93 25.66 18.61 25.59
C GLN A 93 26.22 19.01 26.98
N GLU A 94 25.46 19.84 27.71
CA GLU A 94 25.85 20.24 29.09
C GLU A 94 25.95 19.04 30.03
N LYS A 95 25.01 18.10 29.92
CA LYS A 95 25.01 16.85 30.73
C LYS A 95 25.95 15.77 30.17
N ASN A 96 26.58 15.98 29.01
CA ASN A 96 27.46 15.02 28.32
C ASN A 96 26.77 13.66 28.03
N ILE A 97 25.49 13.64 27.71
CA ILE A 97 24.77 12.42 27.40
C ILE A 97 25.02 12.03 25.92
N PRO A 98 25.44 10.81 25.61
CA PRO A 98 25.67 10.37 24.24
C PRO A 98 24.34 10.30 23.47
N VAL A 99 24.39 10.71 22.19
CA VAL A 99 23.25 10.70 21.28
C VAL A 99 23.40 9.57 20.26
N LEU A 100 22.34 8.80 20.07
CA LEU A 100 22.19 7.83 18.99
C LEU A 100 21.10 8.33 18.02
N GLU A 101 21.41 8.33 16.74
CA GLU A 101 20.41 8.64 15.71
C GLU A 101 19.58 7.39 15.38
N VAL A 102 18.41 7.56 14.75
CA VAL A 102 17.57 6.45 14.32
C VAL A 102 18.34 5.49 13.38
N ASN A 103 19.26 6.00 12.57
CA ASN A 103 20.13 5.17 11.73
C ASN A 103 21.11 4.32 12.56
N ASP A 104 21.62 4.84 13.69
CA ASP A 104 22.45 4.05 14.58
C ASP A 104 21.66 2.87 15.17
N ILE A 105 20.38 3.09 15.52
CA ILE A 105 19.49 2.01 15.99
C ILE A 105 19.32 0.94 14.92
N ILE A 106 19.12 1.34 13.65
CA ILE A 106 19.02 0.43 12.51
C ILE A 106 20.30 -0.40 12.34
N ASP A 107 21.46 0.22 12.53
CA ASP A 107 22.76 -0.43 12.37
C ASP A 107 23.15 -1.33 13.54
N ILE A 108 22.77 -0.96 14.74
CA ILE A 108 23.08 -1.70 15.98
C ILE A 108 22.15 -2.90 16.14
N PHE A 109 20.84 -2.68 16.05
CA PHE A 109 19.83 -3.70 16.30
C PHE A 109 19.44 -4.40 14.99
N LYS A 110 20.17 -5.43 14.61
CA LYS A 110 19.94 -6.16 13.35
C LYS A 110 18.65 -6.99 13.37
N VAL A 111 18.16 -7.28 12.17
CA VAL A 111 17.03 -8.18 11.97
C VAL A 111 17.46 -9.61 12.33
N ASN A 112 16.64 -10.33 13.09
CA ASN A 112 16.96 -11.67 13.62
C ASN A 112 15.97 -12.76 13.17
N LYS A 113 15.19 -12.48 12.12
CA LYS A 113 14.15 -13.35 11.58
C LYS A 113 14.06 -13.23 10.06
N PRO A 114 13.46 -14.21 9.35
CA PRO A 114 13.21 -14.06 7.94
C PRO A 114 12.20 -12.93 7.65
N VAL A 115 12.45 -12.16 6.60
CA VAL A 115 11.62 -11.01 6.21
C VAL A 115 11.21 -11.11 4.75
N PHE A 116 9.90 -11.04 4.51
CA PHE A 116 9.27 -11.04 3.20
C PHE A 116 8.78 -9.65 2.82
N GLY A 117 9.20 -9.14 1.66
CA GLY A 117 8.75 -7.85 1.14
C GLY A 117 7.67 -8.02 0.07
N ILE A 118 6.68 -7.13 0.08
CA ILE A 118 5.63 -7.09 -0.96
C ILE A 118 5.62 -5.69 -1.57
N THR A 119 5.86 -5.62 -2.88
CA THR A 119 5.82 -4.37 -3.64
C THR A 119 4.93 -4.49 -4.89
N GLY A 120 4.77 -3.38 -5.58
CA GLY A 120 3.99 -3.23 -6.80
C GLY A 120 3.27 -1.89 -6.85
N THR A 121 2.56 -1.60 -7.92
CA THR A 121 1.72 -0.41 -8.00
C THR A 121 0.41 -0.64 -7.24
N ASN A 122 -0.33 -1.67 -7.57
CA ASN A 122 -1.62 -2.01 -6.98
C ASN A 122 -1.57 -3.37 -6.25
N GLY A 123 -2.46 -3.60 -5.28
CA GLY A 123 -2.61 -4.87 -4.59
C GLY A 123 -1.71 -5.08 -3.35
N LYS A 124 -0.69 -4.24 -3.11
CA LYS A 124 0.26 -4.38 -1.99
C LYS A 124 -0.43 -4.63 -0.64
N THR A 125 -1.30 -3.73 -0.22
CA THR A 125 -1.95 -3.78 1.10
C THR A 125 -2.83 -5.02 1.26
N THR A 126 -3.59 -5.39 0.23
CA THR A 126 -4.44 -6.59 0.24
C THR A 126 -3.58 -7.86 0.38
N THR A 127 -2.52 -7.95 -0.43
CA THR A 127 -1.58 -9.07 -0.42
C THR A 127 -0.85 -9.20 0.93
N THR A 128 -0.34 -8.08 1.46
CA THR A 128 0.35 -8.04 2.76
C THR A 128 -0.58 -8.44 3.90
N THR A 129 -1.79 -7.89 3.92
CA THR A 129 -2.76 -8.17 4.99
C THR A 129 -3.24 -9.63 4.96
N LEU A 130 -3.48 -10.18 3.76
CA LEU A 130 -3.89 -11.57 3.62
C LEU A 130 -2.76 -12.53 4.03
N LEU A 131 -1.50 -12.27 3.63
CA LEU A 131 -0.37 -13.10 4.02
C LEU A 131 -0.13 -13.06 5.54
N LYS A 132 -0.27 -11.89 6.17
CA LYS A 132 -0.23 -11.76 7.64
C LYS A 132 -1.35 -12.55 8.32
N LYS A 133 -2.59 -12.47 7.80
CA LYS A 133 -3.70 -13.26 8.32
C LYS A 133 -3.40 -14.76 8.26
N ILE A 134 -2.88 -15.25 7.14
CA ILE A 134 -2.50 -16.66 6.99
C ILE A 134 -1.44 -17.04 8.03
N ALA A 135 -0.44 -16.19 8.25
CA ALA A 135 0.57 -16.41 9.28
C ALA A 135 -0.08 -16.51 10.68
N TYR A 136 -0.93 -15.55 11.06
CA TYR A 136 -1.63 -15.57 12.35
C TYR A 136 -2.51 -16.78 12.55
N ASP A 137 -3.32 -17.14 11.55
CA ASP A 137 -4.22 -18.30 11.61
C ASP A 137 -3.44 -19.62 11.82
N ASN A 138 -2.15 -19.64 11.46
CA ASN A 138 -1.26 -20.78 11.60
C ASN A 138 -0.22 -20.63 12.71
N ASN A 139 -0.47 -19.77 13.70
CA ASN A 139 0.37 -19.54 14.87
C ASN A 139 1.80 -19.06 14.54
N ILE A 140 1.97 -18.36 13.45
CA ILE A 140 3.20 -17.64 13.10
C ILE A 140 2.93 -16.16 13.35
N ALA A 141 3.67 -15.52 14.26
CA ALA A 141 3.48 -14.12 14.62
C ALA A 141 4.22 -13.19 13.65
N PRO A 142 3.55 -12.50 12.71
CA PRO A 142 4.21 -11.49 11.91
C PRO A 142 4.47 -10.22 12.74
N VAL A 143 5.56 -9.53 12.42
CA VAL A 143 5.86 -8.23 13.06
C VAL A 143 4.81 -7.17 12.71
N GLU A 144 4.31 -6.43 13.71
CA GLU A 144 3.28 -5.41 13.51
C GLU A 144 3.70 -4.04 14.05
N HIS A 145 3.70 -3.03 13.17
CA HIS A 145 4.01 -1.67 13.61
C HIS A 145 2.87 -1.04 14.45
N ASN A 146 1.61 -1.47 14.28
CA ASN A 146 0.43 -0.97 15.01
C ASN A 146 0.26 0.57 15.00
N LEU A 147 0.80 1.23 13.97
CA LEU A 147 0.67 2.67 13.77
C LEU A 147 -0.51 2.92 12.84
N GLU A 148 -1.61 3.40 13.39
CA GLU A 148 -2.82 3.68 12.62
C GLU A 148 -2.53 4.64 11.45
N LYS A 149 -3.03 4.33 10.25
CA LYS A 149 -2.93 5.14 9.02
C LYS A 149 -1.50 5.35 8.46
N MET A 150 -0.51 4.60 8.94
CA MET A 150 0.80 4.59 8.31
C MET A 150 0.85 3.53 7.21
N GLN A 151 1.43 3.90 6.08
CA GLN A 151 1.60 3.02 4.92
C GLN A 151 3.07 2.68 4.71
N GLY A 152 3.34 1.59 4.01
CA GLY A 152 4.70 1.15 3.66
C GLY A 152 5.49 2.10 2.73
N ASN A 153 4.88 3.23 2.32
CA ASN A 153 5.57 4.28 1.56
C ASN A 153 6.48 5.15 2.44
N ALA A 154 6.28 5.17 3.75
CA ALA A 154 7.15 5.88 4.69
C ALA A 154 8.39 5.02 4.95
N GLU A 155 9.52 5.38 4.39
CA GLU A 155 10.77 4.60 4.32
C GLU A 155 11.19 3.93 5.64
N TYR A 156 11.16 4.68 6.74
CA TYR A 156 11.59 4.16 8.04
C TYR A 156 10.61 3.15 8.68
N ILE A 157 9.34 3.17 8.27
CA ILE A 157 8.33 2.29 8.89
C ILE A 157 8.64 0.81 8.63
N PRO A 158 8.78 0.31 7.38
CA PRO A 158 9.12 -1.08 7.14
C PRO A 158 10.51 -1.45 7.70
N ILE A 159 11.48 -0.52 7.65
CA ILE A 159 12.83 -0.75 8.18
C ILE A 159 12.81 -0.99 9.69
N LEU A 160 12.13 -0.14 10.45
CA LEU A 160 12.02 -0.30 11.90
C LEU A 160 11.09 -1.47 12.26
N GLN A 161 9.99 -1.64 11.52
CA GLN A 161 9.06 -2.75 11.73
C GLN A 161 9.76 -4.12 11.66
N SER A 162 10.71 -4.31 10.74
CA SER A 162 11.43 -5.58 10.60
C SER A 162 12.17 -6.03 11.86
N ARG A 163 12.46 -5.10 12.78
CA ARG A 163 13.20 -5.31 14.03
C ARG A 163 12.34 -5.62 15.25
N LEU A 164 11.03 -5.35 15.17
CA LEU A 164 10.08 -5.63 16.24
C LEU A 164 9.95 -7.13 16.50
N ASN A 165 9.44 -7.52 17.66
CA ASN A 165 9.19 -8.90 18.02
C ASN A 165 8.18 -9.57 17.07
N GLY A 166 8.42 -10.84 16.81
CA GLY A 166 7.63 -11.71 15.93
C GLY A 166 8.48 -12.81 15.34
N ASP A 167 7.84 -13.81 14.73
CA ASP A 167 8.50 -14.95 14.12
C ASP A 167 8.98 -14.64 12.70
N VAL A 168 8.24 -13.77 11.98
CA VAL A 168 8.52 -13.37 10.59
C VAL A 168 8.23 -11.90 10.36
N GLY A 169 8.99 -11.28 9.46
CA GLY A 169 8.66 -9.98 8.88
C GLY A 169 7.81 -10.17 7.61
N ILE A 170 6.63 -9.54 7.55
CA ILE A 170 5.84 -9.42 6.32
C ILE A 170 5.58 -7.93 6.11
N LEU A 171 6.28 -7.34 5.14
CA LEU A 171 6.37 -5.89 4.98
C LEU A 171 5.75 -5.43 3.66
N GLU A 172 4.92 -4.42 3.72
CA GLU A 172 4.55 -3.64 2.54
C GLU A 172 5.71 -2.70 2.20
N VAL A 173 6.24 -2.80 0.97
CA VAL A 173 7.34 -1.96 0.47
C VAL A 173 6.80 -1.03 -0.61
N GLY A 174 6.67 0.24 -0.27
CA GLY A 174 6.16 1.28 -1.14
C GLY A 174 7.18 2.42 -1.34
N THR A 175 6.83 3.34 -2.25
CA THR A 175 7.57 4.59 -2.48
C THR A 175 6.62 5.61 -3.08
N PHE A 176 6.91 6.90 -2.86
CA PHE A 176 6.32 8.01 -3.60
C PHE A 176 7.09 8.33 -4.91
N GLY A 177 7.76 7.35 -5.49
CA GLY A 177 8.54 7.53 -6.71
C GLY A 177 9.97 8.05 -6.50
N VAL A 178 10.43 8.17 -5.27
CA VAL A 178 11.77 8.71 -4.98
C VAL A 178 12.84 7.64 -5.20
N PRO A 179 13.80 7.84 -6.14
CA PRO A 179 14.90 6.91 -6.36
C PRO A 179 15.73 6.65 -5.09
N GLY A 180 16.18 5.41 -4.91
CA GLY A 180 16.96 4.97 -3.75
C GLY A 180 16.11 4.62 -2.50
N THR A 181 14.83 4.96 -2.48
CA THR A 181 13.97 4.67 -1.32
C THR A 181 13.74 3.17 -1.16
N ILE A 182 13.38 2.48 -2.24
CA ILE A 182 13.14 1.02 -2.18
C ILE A 182 14.45 0.28 -1.90
N GLU A 183 15.56 0.70 -2.49
CA GLU A 183 16.88 0.11 -2.22
C GLU A 183 17.22 0.18 -0.72
N ARG A 184 17.02 1.34 -0.09
CA ARG A 184 17.24 1.49 1.37
C ARG A 184 16.30 0.63 2.20
N ILE A 185 15.01 0.54 1.84
CA ILE A 185 14.06 -0.32 2.54
C ILE A 185 14.50 -1.78 2.45
N VAL A 186 14.78 -2.27 1.25
CA VAL A 186 15.16 -3.67 1.02
C VAL A 186 16.45 -4.03 1.76
N GLY A 187 17.47 -3.19 1.65
CA GLY A 187 18.76 -3.40 2.31
C GLY A 187 18.65 -3.36 3.83
N ASN A 188 18.05 -2.29 4.38
CA ASN A 188 17.97 -2.11 5.83
C ASN A 188 16.92 -3.00 6.50
N SER A 189 15.90 -3.48 5.80
CA SER A 189 14.96 -4.47 6.34
C SER A 189 15.48 -5.90 6.21
N GLU A 190 16.63 -6.10 5.58
CA GLU A 190 17.29 -7.39 5.40
C GLU A 190 16.36 -8.44 4.77
N LEU A 191 15.61 -8.05 3.71
CA LEU A 191 14.65 -8.96 3.06
C LEU A 191 15.31 -10.25 2.63
N THR A 192 14.67 -11.39 2.91
CA THR A 192 15.12 -12.72 2.50
C THR A 192 14.46 -13.21 1.22
N SER A 193 13.26 -12.69 0.91
CA SER A 193 12.50 -12.98 -0.30
C SER A 193 11.42 -11.91 -0.51
N GLY A 194 10.71 -11.94 -1.63
CA GLY A 194 9.66 -10.96 -1.89
C GLY A 194 8.71 -11.30 -3.01
N LEU A 195 7.67 -10.45 -3.15
CA LEU A 195 6.63 -10.56 -4.17
C LEU A 195 6.41 -9.21 -4.85
N ILE A 196 6.30 -9.22 -6.19
CA ILE A 196 5.88 -8.08 -6.98
C ILE A 196 4.54 -8.37 -7.62
N THR A 197 3.52 -7.58 -7.29
CA THR A 197 2.15 -7.77 -7.78
C THR A 197 1.97 -7.33 -9.23
N ASN A 198 2.35 -6.09 -9.54
CA ASN A 198 2.29 -5.47 -10.87
C ASN A 198 3.09 -4.16 -10.89
N ILE A 199 3.44 -3.69 -12.10
CA ILE A 199 4.01 -2.36 -12.33
C ILE A 199 3.20 -1.68 -13.44
N THR A 200 2.40 -0.69 -13.07
CA THR A 200 1.57 0.12 -13.96
C THR A 200 1.86 1.60 -13.73
N PRO A 201 1.53 2.51 -14.68
CA PRO A 201 1.79 3.95 -14.51
C PRO A 201 1.21 4.51 -13.22
N ASP A 202 2.06 5.16 -12.42
CA ASP A 202 1.72 5.86 -11.19
C ASP A 202 2.83 6.87 -10.84
N HIS A 203 2.54 7.95 -10.11
CA HIS A 203 3.52 8.97 -9.70
C HIS A 203 4.37 9.56 -10.85
N LEU A 204 3.82 9.70 -12.06
CA LEU A 204 4.60 10.07 -13.26
C LEU A 204 5.09 11.51 -13.25
N ASN A 205 4.45 12.41 -12.51
CA ASN A 205 4.84 13.84 -12.47
C ASN A 205 6.24 14.09 -11.90
N ASP A 206 6.66 13.24 -10.96
CA ASP A 206 7.90 13.45 -10.21
C ASP A 206 9.10 12.76 -10.90
N LEU A 207 8.85 11.88 -11.87
CA LEU A 207 9.84 10.93 -12.40
C LEU A 207 10.15 11.09 -13.89
N GLY A 208 9.38 11.89 -14.64
CA GLY A 208 9.64 12.10 -16.07
C GLY A 208 9.04 11.07 -17.03
N GLY A 209 8.57 9.90 -16.54
CA GLY A 209 7.91 8.90 -17.38
C GLY A 209 7.69 7.56 -16.70
N PHE A 210 7.02 6.66 -17.42
CA PHE A 210 6.69 5.32 -16.89
C PHE A 210 7.93 4.46 -16.64
N MET A 211 8.93 4.50 -17.54
CA MET A 211 10.11 3.68 -17.38
C MET A 211 10.99 4.12 -16.21
N GLU A 212 11.05 5.42 -15.91
CA GLU A 212 11.71 5.94 -14.71
C GLU A 212 11.05 5.41 -13.44
N TYR A 213 9.72 5.42 -13.38
CA TYR A 213 8.98 4.81 -12.28
C TYR A 213 9.22 3.29 -12.18
N ALA A 214 9.22 2.59 -13.31
CA ALA A 214 9.51 1.16 -13.36
C ALA A 214 10.92 0.84 -12.83
N HIS A 215 11.93 1.69 -13.15
CA HIS A 215 13.29 1.53 -12.63
C HIS A 215 13.40 1.80 -11.13
N VAL A 216 12.59 2.71 -10.56
CA VAL A 216 12.49 2.83 -9.09
C VAL A 216 11.96 1.54 -8.47
N LYS A 217 10.94 0.91 -9.09
CA LYS A 217 10.46 -0.42 -8.65
C LYS A 217 11.50 -1.52 -8.83
N ALA A 218 12.37 -1.42 -9.86
CA ALA A 218 13.46 -2.36 -10.09
C ALA A 218 14.52 -2.40 -8.97
N GLU A 219 14.59 -1.37 -8.11
CA GLU A 219 15.42 -1.39 -6.90
C GLU A 219 15.06 -2.56 -5.98
N PHE A 220 13.78 -2.97 -5.94
CA PHE A 220 13.34 -4.15 -5.20
C PHE A 220 13.94 -5.45 -5.76
N ILE A 221 13.98 -5.57 -7.10
CA ILE A 221 14.60 -6.71 -7.79
C ILE A 221 16.10 -6.74 -7.49
N LYS A 222 16.78 -5.60 -7.60
CA LYS A 222 18.24 -5.48 -7.32
C LYS A 222 18.57 -5.90 -5.89
N GLY A 223 17.78 -5.44 -4.91
CA GLY A 223 18.00 -5.75 -3.50
C GLY A 223 17.74 -7.21 -3.12
N LEU A 224 17.06 -7.97 -3.97
CA LEU A 224 16.80 -9.40 -3.81
C LEU A 224 17.69 -10.29 -4.71
N ALA A 225 18.76 -9.75 -5.30
CA ALA A 225 19.70 -10.54 -6.10
C ALA A 225 20.20 -11.76 -5.30
N GLY A 226 20.20 -12.95 -5.94
CA GLY A 226 20.57 -14.21 -5.31
C GLY A 226 19.54 -14.81 -4.34
N LYS A 227 18.37 -14.19 -4.20
CA LYS A 227 17.28 -14.64 -3.32
C LYS A 227 16.06 -15.09 -4.13
N GLN A 228 15.01 -15.52 -3.46
CA GLN A 228 13.74 -15.91 -4.09
C GLN A 228 12.85 -14.69 -4.35
N LEU A 229 12.28 -14.63 -5.56
CA LEU A 229 11.37 -13.59 -5.98
C LEU A 229 10.12 -14.16 -6.65
N ILE A 230 8.95 -13.86 -6.10
CA ILE A 230 7.64 -14.26 -6.63
C ILE A 230 7.11 -13.11 -7.48
N VAL A 231 6.72 -13.38 -8.73
CA VAL A 231 6.32 -12.32 -9.67
C VAL A 231 5.09 -12.68 -10.48
N ASN A 232 4.29 -11.68 -10.80
CA ASN A 232 3.27 -11.78 -11.83
C ASN A 232 3.96 -11.91 -13.20
N GLY A 233 4.03 -13.15 -13.73
CA GLY A 233 4.66 -13.44 -15.02
C GLY A 233 3.90 -12.86 -16.22
N GLN A 234 2.70 -12.37 -16.03
CA GLN A 234 1.87 -11.72 -17.05
C GLN A 234 2.05 -10.20 -17.10
N ASP A 235 2.91 -9.63 -16.24
CA ASP A 235 3.32 -8.23 -16.34
C ASP A 235 4.62 -8.10 -17.15
N PRO A 236 4.57 -7.55 -18.38
CA PRO A 236 5.74 -7.43 -19.25
C PRO A 236 6.83 -6.52 -18.68
N THR A 237 6.45 -5.55 -17.83
CA THR A 237 7.40 -4.63 -17.21
C THR A 237 8.26 -5.37 -16.18
N ILE A 238 7.63 -6.18 -15.31
CA ILE A 238 8.37 -7.00 -14.32
C ILE A 238 9.32 -7.95 -15.03
N MET A 239 8.82 -8.71 -16.01
CA MET A 239 9.64 -9.71 -16.73
C MET A 239 10.74 -9.04 -17.57
N GLY A 240 10.48 -7.86 -18.11
CA GLY A 240 11.46 -7.04 -18.80
C GLY A 240 12.60 -6.59 -17.88
N LEU A 241 12.26 -6.06 -16.70
CA LEU A 241 13.23 -5.62 -15.69
C LEU A 241 14.08 -6.77 -15.15
N LEU A 242 13.49 -7.94 -14.90
CA LEU A 242 14.25 -9.15 -14.52
C LEU A 242 15.30 -9.53 -15.55
N ARG A 243 14.95 -9.45 -16.84
CA ARG A 243 15.88 -9.72 -17.95
C ARG A 243 16.94 -8.63 -18.07
N GLU A 244 16.57 -7.35 -17.99
CA GLU A 244 17.48 -6.20 -18.06
C GLU A 244 18.54 -6.26 -16.97
N LEU A 245 18.12 -6.60 -15.76
CA LEU A 245 18.99 -6.70 -14.58
C LEU A 245 19.77 -8.01 -14.52
N ASN A 246 19.55 -8.96 -15.45
CA ASN A 246 20.11 -10.30 -15.38
C ASN A 246 19.94 -10.90 -13.98
N PHE A 247 18.69 -10.89 -13.47
CA PHE A 247 18.43 -11.32 -12.10
C PHE A 247 18.95 -12.72 -11.82
N GLU A 248 19.85 -12.83 -10.87
CA GLU A 248 20.44 -14.08 -10.38
C GLU A 248 19.72 -14.47 -9.08
N GLY A 249 18.70 -15.29 -9.17
CA GLY A 249 17.91 -15.77 -8.04
C GLY A 249 16.84 -16.73 -8.50
N GLU A 250 16.13 -17.30 -7.56
CA GLU A 250 14.97 -18.14 -7.86
C GLU A 250 13.77 -17.26 -8.21
N ILE A 251 13.21 -17.44 -9.41
CA ILE A 251 12.00 -16.75 -9.86
C ILE A 251 10.85 -17.74 -9.84
N ILE A 252 9.77 -17.40 -9.14
CA ILE A 252 8.51 -18.15 -9.17
C ILE A 252 7.46 -17.25 -9.80
N THR A 253 6.88 -17.73 -10.91
CA THR A 253 5.93 -16.97 -11.70
C THR A 253 4.49 -17.39 -11.39
N PHE A 254 3.60 -16.41 -11.33
CA PHE A 254 2.16 -16.69 -11.20
C PHE A 254 1.34 -15.85 -12.18
N GLY A 255 0.10 -16.27 -12.40
CA GLY A 255 -0.86 -15.54 -13.22
C GLY A 255 -2.19 -16.26 -13.33
N VAL A 256 -2.98 -15.88 -14.32
CA VAL A 256 -4.31 -16.44 -14.58
C VAL A 256 -4.49 -16.82 -16.04
N ASP A 257 -5.30 -17.84 -16.32
CA ASP A 257 -5.73 -18.19 -17.66
C ASP A 257 -7.18 -17.77 -17.85
N GLU A 258 -7.37 -16.59 -18.40
CA GLU A 258 -8.67 -15.98 -18.65
C GLU A 258 -8.67 -15.28 -20.03
N MET A 259 -9.85 -15.10 -20.59
CA MET A 259 -9.98 -14.39 -21.85
C MET A 259 -9.58 -12.93 -21.72
N PRO A 260 -8.74 -12.41 -22.64
CA PRO A 260 -8.37 -11.01 -22.65
C PRO A 260 -9.59 -10.10 -22.79
N VAL A 261 -9.60 -9.00 -22.03
CA VAL A 261 -10.66 -7.98 -22.09
C VAL A 261 -10.38 -6.91 -23.15
N GLY A 262 -9.15 -6.84 -23.66
CA GLY A 262 -8.71 -5.86 -24.66
C GLY A 262 -7.26 -6.04 -25.04
N VAL A 263 -6.74 -5.08 -25.79
CA VAL A 263 -5.32 -4.95 -26.11
C VAL A 263 -4.88 -3.55 -25.73
N ALA A 264 -3.82 -3.46 -24.94
CA ALA A 264 -3.17 -2.20 -24.63
C ALA A 264 -1.72 -2.21 -25.10
N SER A 265 -1.25 -1.05 -25.52
CA SER A 265 0.15 -0.86 -25.89
C SER A 265 0.92 -0.30 -24.71
N LYS A 266 2.07 -0.92 -24.38
CA LYS A 266 2.99 -0.47 -23.33
C LYS A 266 4.38 -0.23 -23.90
N GLU A 267 5.20 0.51 -23.19
CA GLU A 267 6.64 0.58 -23.46
C GLU A 267 7.34 -0.66 -22.88
N CYS A 268 8.16 -1.28 -23.69
CA CYS A 268 9.03 -2.39 -23.28
C CYS A 268 10.39 -1.84 -22.82
N VAL A 269 11.05 -2.51 -21.88
CA VAL A 269 12.42 -2.17 -21.44
C VAL A 269 13.44 -2.06 -22.60
N CYS A 270 13.16 -2.64 -23.76
CA CYS A 270 13.99 -2.49 -24.95
C CYS A 270 13.73 -1.20 -25.76
N GLY A 271 12.87 -0.31 -25.28
CA GLY A 271 12.46 0.95 -25.95
C GLY A 271 11.45 0.77 -27.08
N LYS A 272 10.93 -0.45 -27.31
CA LYS A 272 9.87 -0.70 -28.32
C LYS A 272 8.51 -0.76 -27.66
N THR A 273 7.48 -0.52 -28.47
CA THR A 273 6.09 -0.75 -28.05
C THR A 273 5.80 -2.25 -28.03
N ILE A 274 5.11 -2.72 -27.00
CA ILE A 274 4.63 -4.09 -26.85
C ILE A 274 3.11 -4.09 -26.68
N ASP A 275 2.43 -4.91 -27.46
CA ASP A 275 0.99 -5.13 -27.32
C ASP A 275 0.72 -6.23 -26.29
N VAL A 276 -0.06 -5.87 -25.28
CA VAL A 276 -0.53 -6.76 -24.23
C VAL A 276 -1.98 -7.11 -24.48
N LYS A 277 -2.30 -8.38 -24.68
CA LYS A 277 -3.67 -8.89 -24.63
C LYS A 277 -4.08 -8.95 -23.17
N GLU A 278 -4.70 -7.87 -22.69
CA GLU A 278 -4.95 -7.65 -21.27
C GLU A 278 -6.01 -8.57 -20.69
N ILE A 279 -5.70 -9.19 -19.57
CA ILE A 279 -6.67 -9.84 -18.68
C ILE A 279 -7.11 -8.84 -17.61
N ILE A 280 -6.16 -8.09 -17.07
CA ILE A 280 -6.40 -6.89 -16.24
C ILE A 280 -5.48 -5.77 -16.75
N SER A 281 -5.73 -4.53 -16.31
CA SER A 281 -4.96 -3.37 -16.76
C SER A 281 -3.45 -3.62 -16.59
N GLY A 282 -2.74 -3.60 -17.70
CA GLY A 282 -1.29 -3.77 -17.78
C GLY A 282 -0.75 -5.20 -17.71
N SER A 283 -1.58 -6.21 -17.48
CA SER A 283 -1.15 -7.61 -17.36
C SER A 283 -1.97 -8.55 -18.25
N GLY A 284 -1.31 -9.52 -18.87
CA GLY A 284 -1.93 -10.50 -19.75
C GLY A 284 -0.93 -11.23 -20.62
N TYR A 285 -1.33 -11.57 -21.86
CA TYR A 285 -0.45 -12.23 -22.81
C TYR A 285 0.26 -11.22 -23.70
N TYR A 286 1.57 -11.33 -23.82
CA TYR A 286 2.37 -10.39 -24.60
C TYR A 286 3.51 -11.07 -25.37
N LEU A 287 3.92 -10.40 -26.46
CA LEU A 287 5.09 -10.75 -27.26
C LEU A 287 5.70 -9.47 -27.82
N CYS A 288 6.96 -9.21 -27.45
CA CYS A 288 7.76 -8.12 -27.98
C CYS A 288 8.69 -8.60 -29.10
N GLU A 289 8.98 -7.75 -30.07
CA GLU A 289 9.98 -8.03 -31.10
C GLU A 289 11.38 -8.34 -30.55
N CYS A 290 11.69 -7.90 -29.33
CA CYS A 290 12.93 -8.23 -28.65
C CYS A 290 12.97 -9.68 -28.09
N GLY A 291 11.91 -10.46 -28.29
CA GLY A 291 11.77 -11.82 -27.78
C GLY A 291 11.25 -11.91 -26.34
N LEU A 292 10.88 -10.78 -25.68
CA LEU A 292 10.19 -10.83 -24.40
C LEU A 292 8.75 -11.32 -24.62
N THR A 293 8.36 -12.37 -23.92
CA THR A 293 7.02 -12.97 -24.03
C THR A 293 6.55 -13.44 -22.66
N THR A 294 5.22 -13.61 -22.51
CA THR A 294 4.65 -14.25 -21.32
C THR A 294 5.30 -15.62 -21.13
N PRO A 295 5.93 -15.90 -19.96
CA PRO A 295 6.55 -17.18 -19.69
C PRO A 295 5.52 -18.28 -19.49
N GLN A 296 5.98 -19.54 -19.45
CA GLN A 296 5.23 -20.61 -18.83
C GLN A 296 5.17 -20.29 -17.33
N LEU A 297 3.97 -20.23 -16.78
CA LEU A 297 3.75 -19.89 -15.38
C LEU A 297 3.87 -21.12 -14.49
N ASP A 298 4.49 -20.96 -13.30
CA ASP A 298 4.61 -22.02 -12.31
C ASP A 298 3.28 -22.24 -11.57
N TYR A 299 2.55 -21.13 -11.30
CA TYR A 299 1.23 -21.16 -10.68
C TYR A 299 0.22 -20.43 -11.57
N ILE A 300 -0.86 -21.11 -11.94
CA ILE A 300 -1.86 -20.55 -12.84
C ILE A 300 -3.29 -20.81 -12.36
N ALA A 301 -4.05 -19.74 -12.16
CA ALA A 301 -5.49 -19.85 -11.89
C ALA A 301 -6.26 -20.05 -13.20
N THR A 302 -7.16 -21.01 -13.21
CA THR A 302 -8.04 -21.37 -14.34
C THR A 302 -9.47 -21.54 -13.85
N ASN A 303 -10.43 -21.71 -14.76
CA ASN A 303 -11.84 -21.96 -14.42
C ASN A 303 -12.41 -20.92 -13.43
N ILE A 304 -12.07 -19.63 -13.65
CA ILE A 304 -12.40 -18.54 -12.74
C ILE A 304 -13.89 -18.23 -12.80
N ASN A 305 -14.57 -18.35 -11.65
CA ASN A 305 -15.97 -18.00 -11.48
C ASN A 305 -16.10 -16.82 -10.49
N LEU A 306 -16.08 -15.60 -11.00
CA LEU A 306 -16.12 -14.39 -10.17
C LEU A 306 -17.43 -14.25 -9.38
N LYS A 307 -18.56 -14.77 -9.92
CA LYS A 307 -19.86 -14.74 -9.23
C LYS A 307 -19.86 -15.64 -7.98
N ASN A 308 -19.28 -16.83 -8.08
CA ASN A 308 -19.16 -17.77 -6.98
C ASN A 308 -17.88 -17.54 -6.18
N ARG A 309 -16.98 -16.67 -6.66
CA ARG A 309 -15.67 -16.36 -6.05
C ARG A 309 -14.82 -17.61 -5.87
N THR A 310 -14.77 -18.46 -6.91
CA THR A 310 -13.99 -19.71 -6.95
C THR A 310 -13.12 -19.76 -8.20
N PHE A 311 -12.01 -20.47 -8.11
CA PHE A 311 -11.15 -20.81 -9.24
C PHE A 311 -10.37 -22.10 -8.95
N GLU A 312 -9.85 -22.74 -10.00
CA GLU A 312 -8.89 -23.84 -9.90
C GLU A 312 -7.49 -23.28 -10.00
N LEU A 313 -6.60 -23.59 -9.06
CA LEU A 313 -5.18 -23.23 -9.10
C LEU A 313 -4.35 -24.46 -9.45
N HIS A 314 -3.63 -24.39 -10.54
CA HIS A 314 -2.59 -25.36 -10.89
C HIS A 314 -1.28 -24.90 -10.26
N THR A 315 -0.71 -25.72 -9.41
CA THR A 315 0.59 -25.57 -8.78
C THR A 315 1.59 -26.51 -9.46
N PRO A 316 2.89 -26.43 -9.17
CA PRO A 316 3.86 -27.41 -9.66
C PRO A 316 3.52 -28.88 -9.28
N ASP A 317 2.86 -29.08 -8.14
CA ASP A 317 2.64 -30.41 -7.55
C ASP A 317 1.23 -30.95 -7.74
N GLU A 318 0.21 -30.08 -7.64
CA GLU A 318 -1.18 -30.49 -7.63
C GLU A 318 -2.15 -29.41 -8.14
N LYS A 319 -3.43 -29.75 -8.21
CA LYS A 319 -4.51 -28.84 -8.53
C LYS A 319 -5.36 -28.60 -7.29
N LEU A 320 -5.67 -27.35 -7.05
CA LEU A 320 -6.41 -26.89 -5.87
C LEU A 320 -7.70 -26.20 -6.29
N GLU A 321 -8.80 -26.48 -5.59
CA GLU A 321 -10.00 -25.66 -5.68
C GLU A 321 -9.92 -24.54 -4.65
N VAL A 322 -9.92 -23.28 -5.11
CA VAL A 322 -9.79 -22.10 -4.28
C VAL A 322 -11.11 -21.37 -4.17
N LYS A 323 -11.54 -21.09 -2.93
CA LYS A 323 -12.69 -20.24 -2.62
C LYS A 323 -12.22 -19.02 -1.83
N MET A 324 -12.61 -17.84 -2.28
CA MET A 324 -12.28 -16.56 -1.64
C MET A 324 -13.54 -15.75 -1.35
N LEU A 325 -13.47 -14.75 -0.47
CA LEU A 325 -14.56 -13.79 -0.25
C LEU A 325 -14.37 -12.48 -1.05
N LEU A 326 -13.16 -12.23 -1.52
CA LEU A 326 -12.82 -11.05 -2.31
C LEU A 326 -13.49 -11.07 -3.68
N GLU A 327 -13.83 -9.91 -4.19
CA GLU A 327 -14.42 -9.72 -5.52
C GLU A 327 -13.37 -9.26 -6.55
N GLY A 328 -13.60 -9.58 -7.81
CA GLY A 328 -12.80 -9.10 -8.93
C GLY A 328 -11.60 -9.96 -9.30
N ILE A 329 -11.25 -9.92 -10.60
CA ILE A 329 -10.15 -10.70 -11.17
C ILE A 329 -8.78 -10.27 -10.60
N HIS A 330 -8.61 -9.00 -10.26
CA HIS A 330 -7.38 -8.50 -9.63
C HIS A 330 -7.12 -9.16 -8.27
N ASN A 331 -8.18 -9.52 -7.52
CA ASN A 331 -8.03 -10.25 -6.28
C ASN A 331 -7.73 -11.73 -6.50
N VAL A 332 -8.07 -12.31 -7.65
CA VAL A 332 -7.55 -13.64 -8.04
C VAL A 332 -6.03 -13.58 -8.14
N TYR A 333 -5.46 -12.57 -8.84
CA TYR A 333 -4.00 -12.37 -8.90
C TYR A 333 -3.38 -12.20 -7.51
N ASN A 334 -3.97 -11.35 -6.65
CA ASN A 334 -3.48 -11.13 -5.30
C ASN A 334 -3.48 -12.43 -4.49
N VAL A 335 -4.59 -13.19 -4.54
CA VAL A 335 -4.74 -14.47 -3.81
C VAL A 335 -3.76 -15.52 -4.31
N VAL A 336 -3.57 -15.65 -5.63
CA VAL A 336 -2.57 -16.58 -6.18
C VAL A 336 -1.17 -16.22 -5.69
N GLY A 337 -0.76 -14.95 -5.80
CA GLY A 337 0.53 -14.50 -5.29
C GLY A 337 0.71 -14.77 -3.79
N VAL A 338 -0.35 -14.62 -3.00
CA VAL A 338 -0.32 -14.94 -1.56
C VAL A 338 -0.21 -16.45 -1.30
N ILE A 339 -0.92 -17.28 -2.06
CA ILE A 339 -0.81 -18.75 -1.93
C ILE A 339 0.65 -19.17 -2.16
N VAL A 340 1.27 -18.65 -3.23
CA VAL A 340 2.68 -18.91 -3.52
C VAL A 340 3.56 -18.45 -2.36
N ALA A 341 3.38 -17.21 -1.87
CA ALA A 341 4.18 -16.67 -0.78
C ALA A 341 3.99 -17.45 0.54
N ALA A 342 2.77 -17.86 0.86
CA ALA A 342 2.50 -18.63 2.06
C ALA A 342 3.10 -20.04 1.99
N HIS A 343 3.04 -20.67 0.82
CA HIS A 343 3.65 -21.98 0.62
C HIS A 343 5.19 -21.90 0.62
N GLU A 344 5.76 -20.98 -0.15
CA GLU A 344 7.20 -20.91 -0.37
C GLU A 344 7.98 -20.22 0.76
N PHE A 345 7.41 -19.20 1.40
CA PHE A 345 8.07 -18.47 2.46
C PHE A 345 7.67 -18.95 3.86
N LEU A 346 6.36 -19.07 4.16
CA LEU A 346 5.90 -19.55 5.47
C LEU A 346 5.97 -21.08 5.59
N LYS A 347 6.23 -21.80 4.50
CA LYS A 347 6.32 -23.27 4.44
C LYS A 347 5.03 -23.96 4.92
N LEU A 348 3.88 -23.34 4.67
CA LEU A 348 2.58 -23.88 5.04
C LEU A 348 2.04 -24.83 3.96
N PRO A 349 1.34 -25.91 4.34
CA PRO A 349 0.63 -26.75 3.41
C PRO A 349 -0.60 -26.03 2.83
N TYR A 350 -0.99 -26.39 1.61
CA TYR A 350 -2.06 -25.70 0.89
C TYR A 350 -3.41 -25.71 1.61
N ASP A 351 -3.78 -26.80 2.28
CA ASP A 351 -5.04 -26.91 3.04
C ASP A 351 -5.14 -25.79 4.09
N LYS A 352 -4.08 -25.52 4.84
CA LYS A 352 -4.03 -24.46 5.84
C LYS A 352 -4.10 -23.06 5.24
N ILE A 353 -3.46 -22.86 4.10
CA ILE A 353 -3.52 -21.61 3.36
C ILE A 353 -4.95 -21.33 2.88
N LEU A 354 -5.61 -22.35 2.29
CA LEU A 354 -6.96 -22.22 1.75
C LEU A 354 -8.02 -22.01 2.84
N GLU A 355 -7.89 -22.64 4.02
CA GLU A 355 -8.73 -22.39 5.18
C GLU A 355 -8.73 -20.90 5.58
N SER A 356 -7.56 -20.28 5.61
CA SER A 356 -7.40 -18.85 5.95
C SER A 356 -7.96 -17.91 4.85
N ILE A 357 -7.73 -18.23 3.59
CA ILE A 357 -8.24 -17.44 2.44
C ILE A 357 -9.77 -17.45 2.44
N ALA A 358 -10.42 -18.60 2.69
CA ALA A 358 -11.87 -18.74 2.68
C ALA A 358 -12.59 -17.86 3.73
N THR A 359 -11.86 -17.33 4.71
CA THR A 359 -12.40 -16.48 5.78
C THR A 359 -11.92 -15.02 5.70
N PHE A 360 -11.10 -14.65 4.70
CA PHE A 360 -10.59 -13.30 4.55
C PHE A 360 -11.59 -12.37 3.89
N GLY A 361 -12.20 -11.49 4.65
CA GLY A 361 -13.24 -10.55 4.20
C GLY A 361 -12.73 -9.31 3.45
N GLY A 362 -11.41 -9.17 3.26
CA GLY A 362 -10.82 -8.01 2.59
C GLY A 362 -10.17 -7.00 3.55
N VAL A 363 -9.77 -5.87 2.99
CA VAL A 363 -9.13 -4.76 3.70
C VAL A 363 -10.04 -3.55 3.68
N SER A 364 -10.13 -2.84 4.80
CA SER A 364 -10.95 -1.63 4.91
C SER A 364 -10.54 -0.60 3.85
N GLY A 365 -11.53 -0.08 3.11
CA GLY A 365 -11.33 0.86 2.01
C GLY A 365 -10.82 0.22 0.71
N ARG A 366 -10.90 -1.11 0.56
CA ARG A 366 -10.55 -1.83 -0.67
C ARG A 366 -11.75 -2.67 -1.11
N MET A 367 -12.49 -2.20 -2.12
CA MET A 367 -13.76 -2.79 -2.58
C MET A 367 -14.71 -3.12 -1.41
N GLU A 368 -14.68 -2.29 -0.38
CA GLU A 368 -15.43 -2.52 0.85
C GLU A 368 -16.88 -2.05 0.69
N LYS A 369 -17.84 -2.98 0.77
CA LYS A 369 -19.26 -2.61 0.91
C LYS A 369 -19.47 -2.06 2.32
N VAL A 370 -19.71 -0.75 2.42
CA VAL A 370 -19.83 -0.05 3.71
C VAL A 370 -21.26 0.05 4.19
N ALA A 371 -22.25 0.10 3.28
CA ALA A 371 -23.66 0.18 3.64
C ALA A 371 -24.58 -0.26 2.50
N THR A 372 -25.84 -0.54 2.87
CA THR A 372 -26.97 -0.51 1.95
C THR A 372 -27.95 0.53 2.47
N ILE A 373 -28.20 1.59 1.68
CA ILE A 373 -29.08 2.71 2.05
C ILE A 373 -30.31 2.66 1.10
N GLY A 374 -31.44 2.26 1.67
CA GLY A 374 -32.61 1.90 0.85
C GLY A 374 -32.31 0.69 -0.04
N GLU A 375 -32.39 0.87 -1.37
CA GLU A 375 -32.07 -0.17 -2.36
C GLU A 375 -30.66 0.03 -2.96
N LYS A 376 -29.86 0.96 -2.43
CA LYS A 376 -28.55 1.33 -2.98
C LYS A 376 -27.43 0.73 -2.15
N ASP A 377 -26.58 -0.05 -2.79
CA ASP A 377 -25.33 -0.54 -2.20
C ASP A 377 -24.23 0.53 -2.37
N VAL A 378 -23.54 0.84 -1.29
CA VAL A 378 -22.43 1.79 -1.28
C VAL A 378 -21.13 1.04 -1.00
N VAL A 379 -20.22 1.11 -1.95
CA VAL A 379 -18.88 0.48 -1.92
C VAL A 379 -17.83 1.59 -1.91
N VAL A 380 -16.78 1.40 -1.15
CA VAL A 380 -15.64 2.32 -1.06
C VAL A 380 -14.38 1.62 -1.55
N ASP A 381 -13.61 2.30 -2.41
CA ASP A 381 -12.30 1.83 -2.87
C ASP A 381 -11.26 2.95 -2.90
N PHE A 382 -10.02 2.60 -2.57
CA PHE A 382 -8.89 3.52 -2.50
C PHE A 382 -8.15 3.69 -3.84
N ALA A 383 -8.61 3.09 -4.93
CA ALA A 383 -7.96 3.24 -6.24
C ALA A 383 -7.83 4.72 -6.62
N HIS A 384 -6.62 5.16 -6.95
CA HIS A 384 -6.24 6.54 -7.20
C HIS A 384 -5.31 6.71 -8.40
N ASN A 385 -5.04 5.63 -9.14
CA ASN A 385 -4.32 5.66 -10.41
C ASN A 385 -5.18 5.07 -11.55
N PRO A 386 -4.87 5.37 -12.82
CA PRO A 386 -5.71 4.97 -13.95
C PRO A 386 -5.99 3.46 -14.00
N ALA A 387 -4.96 2.63 -13.81
CA ALA A 387 -5.08 1.17 -13.87
C ALA A 387 -5.96 0.61 -12.75
N GLY A 388 -5.80 1.11 -11.52
CA GLY A 388 -6.62 0.71 -10.38
C GLY A 388 -8.09 1.10 -10.56
N VAL A 389 -8.34 2.35 -10.95
CA VAL A 389 -9.70 2.87 -11.19
C VAL A 389 -10.39 2.09 -12.32
N GLU A 390 -9.70 1.88 -13.44
CA GLU A 390 -10.23 1.08 -14.54
C GLU A 390 -10.60 -0.33 -14.10
N THR A 391 -9.70 -1.00 -13.39
CA THR A 391 -9.91 -2.38 -12.93
C THR A 391 -11.17 -2.47 -12.06
N VAL A 392 -11.28 -1.60 -11.04
CA VAL A 392 -12.43 -1.59 -10.13
C VAL A 392 -13.74 -1.29 -10.88
N LEU A 393 -13.80 -0.21 -11.65
CA LEU A 393 -15.03 0.20 -12.33
C LEU A 393 -15.49 -0.80 -13.40
N ARG A 394 -14.55 -1.38 -14.15
CA ARG A 394 -14.85 -2.43 -15.14
C ARG A 394 -15.49 -3.65 -14.49
N GLU A 395 -14.94 -4.12 -13.36
CA GLU A 395 -15.49 -5.26 -12.63
C GLU A 395 -16.89 -4.98 -12.08
N PHE A 396 -17.08 -3.82 -11.44
CA PHE A 396 -18.40 -3.44 -10.93
C PHE A 396 -19.43 -3.31 -12.03
N LYS A 397 -19.08 -2.69 -13.16
CA LYS A 397 -19.97 -2.61 -14.31
C LYS A 397 -20.36 -3.97 -14.87
N LYS A 398 -19.41 -4.91 -14.90
CA LYS A 398 -19.65 -6.29 -15.35
C LYS A 398 -20.56 -7.07 -14.39
N LEU A 399 -20.42 -6.87 -13.08
CA LEU A 399 -21.17 -7.59 -12.05
C LEU A 399 -22.56 -7.00 -11.78
N TYR A 400 -22.67 -5.68 -11.78
CA TYR A 400 -23.85 -4.94 -11.30
C TYR A 400 -24.56 -4.11 -12.38
N GLY A 401 -23.96 -3.94 -13.56
CA GLY A 401 -24.54 -3.15 -14.65
C GLY A 401 -24.29 -1.65 -14.47
N ASP A 402 -25.37 -0.86 -14.30
CA ASP A 402 -25.25 0.59 -14.13
C ASP A 402 -24.69 0.96 -12.76
N ILE A 403 -23.65 1.81 -12.75
CA ILE A 403 -22.99 2.29 -11.54
C ILE A 403 -22.96 3.82 -11.49
N THR A 404 -23.09 4.38 -10.29
CA THR A 404 -22.77 5.78 -9.98
C THR A 404 -21.40 5.83 -9.32
N THR A 405 -20.50 6.66 -9.84
CA THR A 405 -19.17 6.84 -9.26
C THR A 405 -19.05 8.20 -8.57
N VAL A 406 -18.75 8.20 -7.28
CA VAL A 406 -18.32 9.38 -6.51
C VAL A 406 -16.80 9.38 -6.52
N ILE A 407 -16.17 10.37 -7.18
CA ILE A 407 -14.73 10.38 -7.44
C ILE A 407 -14.00 11.50 -6.69
N THR A 408 -12.93 11.16 -5.99
CA THR A 408 -11.96 12.13 -5.48
C THR A 408 -10.62 11.92 -6.18
N ILE A 409 -9.98 13.01 -6.58
CA ILE A 409 -8.66 13.06 -7.21
C ILE A 409 -7.78 13.97 -6.36
N SER A 410 -6.57 13.53 -6.03
CA SER A 410 -5.61 14.23 -5.16
C SER A 410 -4.39 14.78 -5.90
N SER A 411 -4.33 14.56 -7.20
CA SER A 411 -3.22 14.97 -8.08
C SER A 411 -1.89 14.24 -7.85
N GLU A 412 -1.89 13.10 -7.18
CA GLU A 412 -0.69 12.27 -7.04
C GLU A 412 -0.29 11.58 -8.36
N SER A 413 -1.27 11.24 -9.22
CA SER A 413 -1.01 10.64 -10.54
C SER A 413 -0.59 11.67 -11.60
N GLY A 414 -0.60 12.96 -11.26
CA GLY A 414 -0.30 14.03 -12.15
C GLY A 414 -1.44 14.47 -13.06
N ALA A 415 -1.28 15.63 -13.72
CA ALA A 415 -2.33 16.20 -14.55
C ALA A 415 -2.79 15.24 -15.67
N GLU A 416 -1.87 14.51 -16.29
CA GLU A 416 -2.19 13.52 -17.32
C GLU A 416 -2.85 12.29 -16.72
N GLY A 417 -2.33 11.76 -15.62
CA GLY A 417 -2.91 10.64 -14.89
C GLY A 417 -4.29 10.96 -14.32
N ASP A 418 -4.47 12.16 -13.75
CA ASP A 418 -5.77 12.63 -13.24
C ASP A 418 -6.82 12.70 -14.34
N LEU A 419 -6.43 13.19 -15.53
CA LEU A 419 -7.29 13.24 -16.71
C LEU A 419 -7.64 11.83 -17.20
N GLU A 420 -6.67 10.91 -17.17
CA GLU A 420 -6.90 9.52 -17.56
C GLU A 420 -7.83 8.81 -16.57
N ILE A 421 -7.64 9.00 -15.25
CA ILE A 421 -8.56 8.54 -14.20
C ILE A 421 -9.99 9.00 -14.52
N PHE A 422 -10.18 10.28 -14.79
CA PHE A 422 -11.51 10.82 -15.08
C PHE A 422 -12.11 10.26 -16.37
N ASN A 423 -11.30 10.02 -17.40
CA ASN A 423 -11.73 9.38 -18.63
C ASN A 423 -12.21 7.93 -18.38
N LYS A 424 -11.53 7.16 -17.51
CA LYS A 424 -11.99 5.82 -17.10
C LYS A 424 -13.33 5.89 -16.35
N VAL A 425 -13.50 6.88 -15.47
CA VAL A 425 -14.78 7.10 -14.80
C VAL A 425 -15.89 7.44 -15.81
N LEU A 426 -15.59 8.26 -16.83
CA LEU A 426 -16.51 8.56 -17.93
C LEU A 426 -16.91 7.31 -18.73
N GLU A 427 -15.99 6.38 -18.96
CA GLU A 427 -16.23 5.17 -19.74
C GLU A 427 -17.18 4.19 -19.02
N PHE A 428 -16.95 3.96 -17.72
CA PHE A 428 -17.61 2.88 -17.00
C PHE A 428 -18.85 3.29 -16.22
N SER A 429 -19.01 4.55 -15.84
CA SER A 429 -20.10 5.00 -14.96
C SER A 429 -21.34 5.46 -15.75
N LYS A 430 -22.52 5.25 -15.19
CA LYS A 430 -23.78 5.88 -15.66
C LYS A 430 -23.83 7.33 -15.21
N TYR A 431 -23.56 7.57 -13.92
CA TYR A 431 -23.48 8.90 -13.34
C TYR A 431 -22.14 9.11 -12.64
N ILE A 432 -21.65 10.34 -12.64
CA ILE A 432 -20.38 10.73 -12.05
C ILE A 432 -20.61 11.91 -11.12
N VAL A 433 -20.18 11.79 -9.88
CA VAL A 433 -20.25 12.85 -8.88
C VAL A 433 -18.83 13.22 -8.46
N PRO A 434 -18.26 14.32 -8.96
CA PRO A 434 -16.95 14.80 -8.57
C PRO A 434 -16.98 15.33 -7.13
N ALA A 435 -16.21 14.74 -6.21
CA ALA A 435 -16.22 15.03 -4.79
C ALA A 435 -14.87 15.56 -4.25
N SER A 436 -14.09 16.22 -5.10
CA SER A 436 -12.89 16.97 -4.74
C SER A 436 -12.68 18.14 -5.69
N SER A 437 -11.99 19.19 -5.26
CA SER A 437 -11.71 20.36 -6.10
C SER A 437 -11.02 19.99 -7.42
N ALA A 438 -10.08 19.04 -7.40
CA ALA A 438 -9.40 18.57 -8.62
C ALA A 438 -10.36 17.86 -9.56
N SER A 439 -11.18 16.92 -9.07
CA SER A 439 -12.16 16.21 -9.90
C SER A 439 -13.24 17.13 -10.46
N GLN A 440 -13.68 18.14 -9.71
CA GLN A 440 -14.63 19.14 -10.14
C GLN A 440 -14.08 20.03 -11.27
N LYS A 441 -12.78 20.43 -11.16
CA LYS A 441 -12.12 21.18 -12.22
C LYS A 441 -12.12 20.40 -13.54
N ILE A 442 -11.65 19.14 -13.50
CA ILE A 442 -11.63 18.27 -14.69
C ILE A 442 -13.05 18.08 -15.26
N ALA A 443 -14.03 17.89 -14.40
CA ALA A 443 -15.42 17.75 -14.80
C ALA A 443 -15.96 19.00 -15.55
N ASN A 444 -15.66 20.20 -15.05
CA ASN A 444 -16.03 21.47 -15.69
C ASN A 444 -15.36 21.61 -17.07
N ASP A 445 -14.07 21.30 -17.17
CA ASP A 445 -13.34 21.34 -18.44
C ASP A 445 -13.98 20.36 -19.46
N LYS A 446 -14.28 19.12 -19.03
CA LYS A 446 -14.95 18.11 -19.86
C LYS A 446 -16.36 18.52 -20.32
N ILE A 447 -17.15 19.14 -19.43
CA ILE A 447 -18.48 19.66 -19.80
C ILE A 447 -18.35 20.84 -20.78
N SER A 448 -17.33 21.69 -20.64
CA SER A 448 -17.07 22.79 -21.55
C SER A 448 -16.69 22.30 -22.95
N GLU A 449 -15.89 21.22 -23.03
CA GLU A 449 -15.52 20.55 -24.27
C GLU A 449 -16.71 19.79 -24.91
N ARG A 450 -17.56 19.18 -24.07
CA ARG A 450 -18.65 18.26 -24.44
C ARG A 450 -19.88 18.51 -23.58
N PRO A 451 -20.73 19.49 -23.97
CA PRO A 451 -21.90 19.94 -23.17
C PRO A 451 -22.94 18.85 -22.87
N GLU A 452 -23.03 17.80 -23.69
CA GLU A 452 -23.90 16.65 -23.46
C GLU A 452 -23.54 15.87 -22.17
N LEU A 453 -22.32 16.01 -21.65
CA LEU A 453 -21.91 15.36 -20.42
C LEU A 453 -22.60 15.91 -19.17
N LYS A 454 -23.32 17.04 -19.25
CA LYS A 454 -24.10 17.59 -18.12
C LYS A 454 -25.18 16.64 -17.60
N GLU A 455 -25.67 15.73 -18.43
CA GLU A 455 -26.65 14.72 -18.00
C GLU A 455 -26.00 13.55 -17.24
N LYS A 456 -24.69 13.37 -17.41
CA LYS A 456 -23.90 12.29 -16.80
C LYS A 456 -23.06 12.74 -15.62
N ILE A 457 -22.51 13.95 -15.68
CA ILE A 457 -21.66 14.54 -14.63
C ILE A 457 -22.51 15.47 -13.77
N ILE A 458 -22.68 15.10 -12.52
CA ILE A 458 -23.49 15.84 -11.57
C ILE A 458 -22.56 16.79 -10.80
N LEU A 459 -22.66 18.08 -11.11
CA LEU A 459 -21.92 19.14 -10.41
C LEU A 459 -22.86 19.89 -9.49
N ASP A 460 -22.41 20.15 -8.28
CA ASP A 460 -23.08 21.12 -7.40
C ASP A 460 -22.78 22.56 -7.88
N HIS A 461 -23.78 23.45 -7.84
CA HIS A 461 -23.66 24.85 -8.26
C HIS A 461 -22.92 25.75 -7.24
N GLY A 462 -22.40 25.19 -6.13
CA GLY A 462 -21.73 25.90 -5.05
C GLY A 462 -20.19 25.97 -5.13
N VAL A 463 -19.54 25.61 -6.24
CA VAL A 463 -18.10 25.36 -6.37
C VAL A 463 -17.20 26.59 -6.19
N ASP A 464 -17.70 27.81 -6.31
CA ASP A 464 -16.87 29.03 -6.23
C ASP A 464 -16.20 29.29 -4.87
N ASP A 465 -16.66 28.60 -3.80
CA ASP A 465 -16.11 28.77 -2.45
C ASP A 465 -14.97 27.78 -2.09
N PHE A 466 -14.84 26.63 -2.79
CA PHE A 466 -13.88 25.58 -2.43
C PHE A 466 -12.46 25.81 -2.95
N VAL A 467 -12.28 26.54 -4.03
CA VAL A 467 -10.97 26.85 -4.65
C VAL A 467 -10.05 27.69 -3.72
N LYS A 468 -10.60 28.27 -2.64
CA LYS A 468 -9.86 29.18 -1.76
C LYS A 468 -9.09 28.54 -0.61
N LYS A 469 -9.20 27.24 -0.34
CA LYS A 469 -8.64 26.64 0.90
C LYS A 469 -7.29 25.93 0.76
N GLY A 470 -6.71 25.79 -0.43
CA GLY A 470 -5.32 25.29 -0.58
C GLY A 470 -5.02 23.91 0.07
N THR A 471 -6.03 23.11 0.36
CA THR A 471 -5.85 21.76 0.91
C THR A 471 -5.69 20.75 -0.23
N LEU A 472 -4.55 20.07 -0.26
CA LEU A 472 -4.37 18.86 -1.05
C LEU A 472 -5.39 17.79 -0.60
N GLY A 473 -6.20 17.30 -1.54
CA GLY A 473 -7.21 16.27 -1.31
C GLY A 473 -8.60 16.79 -0.92
N ALA A 474 -9.60 15.90 -0.98
CA ALA A 474 -11.01 16.21 -0.69
C ALA A 474 -11.24 16.55 0.78
N THR A 475 -12.08 17.55 1.05
CA THR A 475 -12.58 17.84 2.40
C THR A 475 -13.66 16.83 2.82
N PHE A 476 -14.01 16.82 4.11
CA PHE A 476 -15.12 15.98 4.60
C PHE A 476 -16.46 16.42 4.00
N ASP A 477 -16.70 17.72 3.91
CA ASP A 477 -17.94 18.30 3.40
C ASP A 477 -18.14 18.02 1.91
N GLU A 478 -17.08 18.11 1.08
CA GLU A 478 -17.13 17.74 -0.35
C GLU A 478 -17.51 16.26 -0.53
N VAL A 479 -16.93 15.38 0.28
CA VAL A 479 -17.21 13.95 0.24
C VAL A 479 -18.63 13.64 0.69
N GLN A 480 -19.09 14.26 1.77
CA GLN A 480 -20.46 14.09 2.29
C GLN A 480 -21.50 14.54 1.26
N GLU A 481 -21.29 15.70 0.65
CA GLU A 481 -22.19 16.22 -0.39
C GLU A 481 -22.20 15.31 -1.61
N GLY A 482 -21.03 14.83 -2.06
CA GLY A 482 -20.95 13.88 -3.18
C GLY A 482 -21.73 12.59 -2.93
N ILE A 483 -21.67 12.04 -1.72
CA ILE A 483 -22.47 10.86 -1.35
C ILE A 483 -23.97 11.18 -1.35
N ASN A 484 -24.38 12.31 -0.77
CA ASN A 484 -25.76 12.75 -0.73
C ASN A 484 -26.35 12.90 -2.15
N GLN A 485 -25.62 13.50 -3.07
CA GLN A 485 -26.01 13.63 -4.48
C GLN A 485 -26.15 12.25 -5.13
N ALA A 486 -25.20 11.34 -4.95
CA ALA A 486 -25.24 10.00 -5.52
C ALA A 486 -26.46 9.20 -5.03
N LEU A 487 -26.85 9.35 -3.78
CA LEU A 487 -28.01 8.68 -3.19
C LEU A 487 -29.35 9.12 -3.84
N ASN A 488 -29.41 10.29 -4.46
CA ASN A 488 -30.61 10.80 -5.15
C ASN A 488 -30.69 10.37 -6.64
N LEU A 489 -29.65 9.72 -7.20
CA LEU A 489 -29.62 9.31 -8.60
C LEU A 489 -30.29 7.95 -8.81
N ASP A 490 -30.82 7.73 -10.02
CA ASP A 490 -31.43 6.45 -10.41
C ASP A 490 -30.36 5.41 -10.75
N CYS A 491 -29.75 4.83 -9.69
CA CYS A 491 -28.76 3.77 -9.81
C CYS A 491 -28.63 3.06 -8.43
N ASN A 492 -28.59 1.73 -8.41
CA ASN A 492 -28.58 0.95 -7.18
C ASN A 492 -27.16 0.62 -6.67
N MET A 493 -26.12 0.87 -7.47
CA MET A 493 -24.73 0.65 -7.07
C MET A 493 -23.98 1.99 -7.07
N ILE A 494 -23.48 2.39 -5.91
CA ILE A 494 -22.65 3.58 -5.73
C ILE A 494 -21.25 3.14 -5.37
N ILE A 495 -20.25 3.61 -6.14
CA ILE A 495 -18.84 3.37 -5.86
C ILE A 495 -18.19 4.71 -5.52
N ALA A 496 -17.71 4.83 -4.29
CA ALA A 496 -16.94 5.96 -3.84
C ALA A 496 -15.44 5.62 -3.96
N ILE A 497 -14.74 6.25 -4.90
CA ILE A 497 -13.39 5.87 -5.30
C ILE A 497 -12.40 7.03 -5.16
N GLY A 498 -11.18 6.69 -4.73
CA GLY A 498 -10.07 7.63 -4.57
C GLY A 498 -9.48 7.62 -3.16
N GLU A 499 -8.48 8.46 -2.93
CA GLU A 499 -7.74 8.53 -1.67
C GLU A 499 -8.56 8.93 -0.44
N ALA A 500 -9.73 9.52 -0.66
CA ALA A 500 -10.66 9.86 0.41
C ALA A 500 -11.44 8.65 0.97
N ALA A 501 -11.07 7.41 0.66
CA ALA A 501 -11.79 6.19 1.08
C ALA A 501 -12.18 6.19 2.57
N THR A 502 -11.28 6.60 3.47
CA THR A 502 -11.58 6.70 4.92
C THR A 502 -12.63 7.77 5.21
N LYS A 503 -12.65 8.89 4.48
CA LYS A 503 -13.65 9.95 4.62
C LYS A 503 -14.99 9.48 4.09
N PHE A 504 -15.02 8.82 2.93
CA PHE A 504 -16.22 8.21 2.37
C PHE A 504 -16.89 7.26 3.38
N LYS A 505 -16.11 6.36 4.00
CA LYS A 505 -16.63 5.44 5.00
C LYS A 505 -17.25 6.16 6.20
N LYS A 506 -16.59 7.21 6.71
CA LYS A 506 -17.14 8.01 7.81
C LYS A 506 -18.43 8.74 7.41
N CYS A 507 -18.49 9.31 6.21
CA CYS A 507 -19.69 9.98 5.70
C CYS A 507 -20.87 9.02 5.61
N VAL A 508 -20.66 7.83 5.05
CA VAL A 508 -21.71 6.81 4.92
C VAL A 508 -22.19 6.31 6.27
N ASN A 509 -21.29 6.13 7.24
CA ASN A 509 -21.68 5.70 8.60
C ASN A 509 -22.45 6.77 9.40
N ASN A 510 -22.45 8.02 8.96
CA ASN A 510 -23.18 9.13 9.56
C ASN A 510 -24.56 9.37 8.93
N LEU A 511 -24.96 8.59 7.92
CA LEU A 511 -26.27 8.61 7.25
C LEU A 511 -27.22 7.60 7.87
#